data_e509d50af046893015aee9f3e654ab7c
#
_entry.id   e509d50af046893015aee9f3e654ab7c
#
_cell.length_a   1.000
_cell.length_b   1.000
_cell.length_c   1.000
_cell.angle_alpha   90.00
_cell.angle_beta   90.00
_cell.angle_gamma   90.00
#
_symmetry.space_group_name_H-M   'P 1'
#
loop_
_entity.id
_entity.type
_entity.pdbx_description
1 polymer ?
#
loop_
_entity_poly.entity_id
_entity_poly.type
_entity_poly.pdbx_seq_one_letter_code
_entity_poly.pdbx_strand_id
1 'polypeptide(L)'
;DKSVGGQLDLLGYDICPITSKKTLRLIDLKTKGNTSRGFYKKENDKLGRLWVKEIDRYWQEPYSTDKQLGCYLEMLKLNYGIVPDVCNTLWAYPGFSILGHSQPVERCQAAWQEAWENFEAKQELF
;
A
#
# COMPACT_ATOMS: atom_id res chain seq x y z
N ASP A 1 -10.68 17.84 -13.89
CA ASP A 1 -9.44 17.18 -14.23
C ASP A 1 -8.31 17.64 -13.31
N LYS A 2 -7.69 16.70 -12.64
CA LYS A 2 -6.55 16.96 -11.77
C LYS A 2 -5.28 16.68 -12.54
N SER A 3 -4.46 17.68 -12.72
CA SER A 3 -3.19 17.54 -13.44
C SER A 3 -2.15 16.84 -12.55
N VAL A 4 -2.28 15.53 -12.44
CA VAL A 4 -1.39 14.70 -11.62
C VAL A 4 -0.87 13.55 -12.46
N GLY A 5 0.41 13.31 -12.37
CA GLY A 5 1.06 12.17 -12.99
C GLY A 5 1.56 11.18 -11.98
N GLY A 6 1.74 9.95 -12.38
CA GLY A 6 2.29 8.91 -11.53
C GLY A 6 2.41 7.60 -12.28
N GLN A 7 3.05 6.65 -11.63
CA GLN A 7 3.26 5.32 -12.17
C GLN A 7 2.75 4.29 -11.18
N LEU A 8 1.90 3.37 -11.65
CA LEU A 8 1.42 2.25 -10.85
C LEU A 8 2.52 1.21 -10.70
N ASP A 9 2.62 0.61 -9.52
CA ASP A 9 3.58 -0.45 -9.30
C ASP A 9 3.05 -1.80 -9.72
N LEU A 10 1.83 -2.15 -9.28
CA LEU A 10 1.26 -3.44 -9.61
C LEU A 10 -0.26 -3.42 -9.55
N LEU A 11 -0.88 -3.98 -10.57
CA LEU A 11 -2.30 -4.24 -10.62
C LEU A 11 -2.50 -5.69 -11.04
N GLY A 12 -3.18 -6.48 -10.24
CA GLY A 12 -3.33 -7.89 -10.55
C GLY A 12 -4.43 -8.58 -9.78
N TYR A 13 -4.73 -9.80 -10.21
CA TYR A 13 -5.74 -10.63 -9.57
C TYR A 13 -5.11 -11.56 -8.56
N ASP A 14 -5.80 -11.66 -7.42
CA ASP A 14 -5.57 -12.66 -6.41
C ASP A 14 -6.74 -13.64 -6.44
N ILE A 15 -6.44 -14.92 -6.48
CA ILE A 15 -7.46 -15.96 -6.59
C ILE A 15 -7.48 -16.79 -5.32
N CYS A 16 -8.63 -16.81 -4.65
CA CYS A 16 -8.80 -17.63 -3.46
C CYS A 16 -8.79 -19.12 -3.85
N PRO A 17 -7.89 -19.93 -3.29
CA PRO A 17 -7.80 -21.33 -3.66
C PRO A 17 -9.01 -22.16 -3.23
N ILE A 18 -9.78 -21.68 -2.27
CA ILE A 18 -10.94 -22.41 -1.76
C ILE A 18 -12.20 -22.07 -2.57
N THR A 19 -12.45 -20.79 -2.80
CA THR A 19 -13.69 -20.33 -3.43
C THR A 19 -13.54 -19.98 -4.91
N SER A 20 -12.31 -19.97 -5.42
CA SER A 20 -11.97 -19.50 -6.77
C SER A 20 -12.36 -18.05 -7.04
N LYS A 21 -12.66 -17.29 -5.99
CA LYS A 21 -13.00 -15.88 -6.12
C LYS A 21 -11.77 -15.07 -6.53
N LYS A 22 -11.92 -14.25 -7.55
CA LYS A 22 -10.88 -13.32 -7.99
C LYS A 22 -11.06 -11.98 -7.31
N THR A 23 -9.96 -11.43 -6.81
CA THR A 23 -9.93 -10.08 -6.24
C THR A 23 -8.91 -9.27 -7.01
N LEU A 24 -9.32 -8.15 -7.57
CA LEU A 24 -8.41 -7.23 -8.26
C LEU A 24 -7.77 -6.32 -7.22
N ARG A 25 -6.44 -6.38 -7.12
CA ARG A 25 -5.67 -5.61 -6.15
C ARG A 25 -4.80 -4.57 -6.84
N LEU A 26 -4.81 -3.38 -6.28
CA LEU A 26 -3.82 -2.36 -6.57
C LEU A 26 -2.77 -2.41 -5.48
N ILE A 27 -1.52 -2.65 -5.84
CA ILE A 27 -0.42 -2.78 -4.89
C ILE A 27 0.62 -1.71 -5.16
N ASP A 28 0.93 -0.94 -4.13
CA ASP A 28 2.01 0.03 -4.15
C ASP A 28 3.24 -0.59 -3.49
N LEU A 29 4.39 -0.48 -4.14
CA LEU A 29 5.64 -1.02 -3.61
C LEU A 29 6.41 0.08 -2.89
N LYS A 30 6.74 -0.17 -1.63
CA LYS A 30 7.60 0.70 -0.84
C LYS A 30 8.84 -0.06 -0.40
N THR A 31 10.01 0.53 -0.60
CA THR A 31 11.25 -0.07 -0.15
C THR A 31 11.74 0.63 1.11
N LYS A 32 12.27 -0.16 2.04
CA LYS A 32 12.81 0.32 3.31
C LYS A 32 14.25 -0.13 3.43
N GLY A 33 15.16 0.83 3.43
CA GLY A 33 16.59 0.53 3.47
C GLY A 33 17.10 0.02 4.80
N ASN A 34 16.49 0.48 5.89
CA ASN A 34 16.89 0.06 7.23
C ASN A 34 15.76 -0.68 7.89
N THR A 35 16.07 -1.89 8.31
CA THR A 35 15.05 -2.82 8.65
C THR A 35 14.90 -3.17 10.06
N SER A 36 15.92 -2.99 10.79
CA SER A 36 16.03 -3.82 11.97
C SER A 36 15.40 -3.23 13.19
N ARG A 37 15.23 -1.96 13.24
CA ARG A 37 14.76 -1.33 14.47
C ARG A 37 13.33 -1.70 14.77
N GLY A 38 13.13 -2.38 15.89
CA GLY A 38 11.82 -2.70 16.40
C GLY A 38 11.14 -3.88 15.75
N PHE A 39 11.77 -4.48 14.73
CA PHE A 39 11.14 -5.57 14.05
C PHE A 39 11.62 -6.92 14.49
N TYR A 40 12.89 -7.07 14.77
CA TYR A 40 13.43 -8.36 15.19
C TYR A 40 14.65 -8.22 16.06
N LYS A 41 14.91 -9.28 16.79
CA LYS A 41 16.01 -9.36 17.72
C LYS A 41 17.12 -10.19 17.12
N LYS A 42 18.27 -9.60 16.97
CA LYS A 42 19.39 -10.23 16.31
C LYS A 42 19.89 -11.50 16.99
N GLU A 43 19.77 -11.55 18.31
CA GLU A 43 20.28 -12.67 19.10
C GLU A 43 19.46 -13.93 18.96
N ASN A 44 18.35 -13.87 18.28
CA ASN A 44 17.41 -14.95 18.40
C ASN A 44 17.51 -16.03 17.38
N ASP A 45 18.24 -15.77 16.31
CA ASP A 45 18.02 -16.75 15.30
C ASP A 45 19.14 -16.87 14.31
N LYS A 46 19.76 -18.02 14.35
CA LYS A 46 20.73 -18.41 13.35
C LYS A 46 20.09 -18.73 12.01
N LEU A 47 18.78 -18.96 12.00
CA LEU A 47 18.04 -19.37 10.81
C LEU A 47 17.00 -18.36 10.32
N GLY A 48 16.75 -17.30 11.06
CA GLY A 48 15.80 -16.26 10.70
C GLY A 48 14.32 -16.60 10.90
N ARG A 49 13.99 -17.80 11.33
CA ARG A 49 12.60 -18.25 11.39
C ARG A 49 11.79 -17.62 12.50
N LEU A 50 12.38 -17.46 13.66
CA LEU A 50 11.68 -16.86 14.79
C LEU A 50 11.41 -15.38 14.56
N TRP A 51 12.32 -14.75 13.86
CA TRP A 51 12.19 -13.33 13.54
C TRP A 51 10.99 -13.05 12.66
N VAL A 52 10.76 -13.91 11.71
CA VAL A 52 9.59 -13.78 10.82
C VAL A 52 8.30 -13.85 11.63
N LYS A 53 8.22 -14.77 12.60
CA LYS A 53 7.05 -14.88 13.48
C LYS A 53 6.86 -13.64 14.33
N GLU A 54 7.93 -13.10 14.88
CA GLU A 54 7.84 -11.89 15.70
C GLU A 54 7.44 -10.68 14.86
N ILE A 55 7.93 -10.59 13.65
CA ILE A 55 7.54 -9.54 12.73
C ILE A 55 6.05 -9.61 12.46
N ASP A 56 5.52 -10.76 12.11
CA ASP A 56 4.10 -10.94 11.83
C ASP A 56 3.22 -10.54 13.01
N ARG A 57 3.70 -10.79 14.22
CA ARG A 57 2.93 -10.52 15.42
C ARG A 57 2.91 -9.05 15.82
N TYR A 58 4.03 -8.36 15.67
CA TYR A 58 4.19 -7.00 16.19
C TYR A 58 4.37 -5.94 15.10
N TRP A 59 4.51 -6.36 13.88
CA TRP A 59 4.75 -5.42 12.80
C TRP A 59 3.54 -4.52 12.54
N GLN A 60 3.82 -3.27 12.30
CA GLN A 60 2.82 -2.29 11.88
C GLN A 60 3.34 -1.55 10.66
N GLU A 61 2.45 -1.12 9.81
CA GLU A 61 2.84 -0.34 8.65
C GLU A 61 3.52 0.94 9.09
N PRO A 62 4.67 1.29 8.49
CA PRO A 62 5.46 2.45 8.90
C PRO A 62 4.71 3.77 8.81
N TYR A 63 3.84 3.91 7.81
CA TYR A 63 3.01 5.10 7.62
C TYR A 63 1.85 4.77 6.70
N SER A 64 0.85 5.66 6.67
CA SER A 64 -0.31 5.48 5.81
C SER A 64 0.01 5.82 4.37
N THR A 65 -0.47 4.96 3.45
CA THR A 65 -0.30 5.14 2.02
C THR A 65 -1.64 5.39 1.31
N ASP A 66 -2.68 5.64 2.08
CA ASP A 66 -4.04 5.77 1.57
C ASP A 66 -4.20 6.87 0.53
N LYS A 67 -3.56 8.01 0.74
CA LYS A 67 -3.63 9.14 -0.20
C LYS A 67 -2.99 8.80 -1.53
N GLN A 68 -1.84 8.16 -1.51
CA GLN A 68 -1.13 7.76 -2.73
C GLN A 68 -1.91 6.69 -3.48
N LEU A 69 -2.45 5.71 -2.77
CA LEU A 69 -3.30 4.69 -3.36
C LEU A 69 -4.55 5.31 -3.98
N GLY A 70 -5.16 6.27 -3.29
CA GLY A 70 -6.31 6.99 -3.82
C GLY A 70 -6.00 7.76 -5.09
N CYS A 71 -4.84 8.38 -5.17
CA CYS A 71 -4.37 9.04 -6.39
C CYS A 71 -4.27 8.04 -7.55
N TYR A 72 -3.69 6.89 -7.32
CA TYR A 72 -3.58 5.84 -8.34
C TYR A 72 -4.94 5.29 -8.75
N LEU A 73 -5.87 5.16 -7.81
CA LEU A 73 -7.24 4.75 -8.11
C LEU A 73 -7.93 5.72 -9.04
N GLU A 74 -7.76 7.02 -8.80
CA GLU A 74 -8.34 8.04 -9.68
C GLU A 74 -7.74 7.95 -11.08
N MET A 75 -6.43 7.80 -11.19
CA MET A 75 -5.75 7.67 -12.48
C MET A 75 -6.23 6.44 -13.25
N LEU A 76 -6.38 5.30 -12.57
CA LEU A 76 -6.89 4.09 -13.19
C LEU A 76 -8.32 4.28 -13.71
N LYS A 77 -9.17 4.90 -12.91
CA LYS A 77 -10.55 5.14 -13.28
C LYS A 77 -10.66 6.09 -14.48
N LEU A 78 -9.92 7.18 -14.45
CA LEU A 78 -9.97 8.20 -15.51
C LEU A 78 -9.38 7.71 -16.82
N ASN A 79 -8.27 6.96 -16.77
CA ASN A 79 -7.57 6.55 -17.96
C ASN A 79 -8.05 5.23 -18.55
N TYR A 80 -8.53 4.32 -17.71
CA TYR A 80 -8.86 2.96 -18.12
C TYR A 80 -10.25 2.49 -17.69
N GLY A 81 -10.96 3.26 -16.88
CA GLY A 81 -12.26 2.85 -16.36
C GLY A 81 -12.18 1.66 -15.39
N ILE A 82 -11.00 1.42 -14.80
CA ILE A 82 -10.79 0.28 -13.91
C ILE A 82 -10.88 0.73 -12.47
N VAL A 83 -11.64 -0.02 -11.67
CA VAL A 83 -11.72 0.19 -10.22
C VAL A 83 -11.36 -1.13 -9.53
N PRO A 84 -10.20 -1.20 -8.87
CA PRO A 84 -9.83 -2.38 -8.11
C PRO A 84 -10.78 -2.66 -6.96
N ASP A 85 -10.74 -3.89 -6.46
CA ASP A 85 -11.57 -4.29 -5.32
C ASP A 85 -10.96 -3.84 -4.01
N VAL A 86 -9.63 -3.81 -3.94
CA VAL A 86 -8.91 -3.53 -2.69
C VAL A 86 -7.51 -3.02 -3.01
N CYS A 87 -6.95 -2.27 -2.06
CA CYS A 87 -5.60 -1.71 -2.17
C CYS A 87 -4.71 -2.26 -1.05
N ASN A 88 -3.44 -2.47 -1.38
CA ASN A 88 -2.42 -2.90 -0.42
C ASN A 88 -1.11 -2.18 -0.71
N THR A 89 -0.25 -2.12 0.29
CA THR A 89 1.13 -1.70 0.11
C THR A 89 2.04 -2.88 0.43
N LEU A 90 2.96 -3.18 -0.48
CA LEU A 90 3.97 -4.19 -0.26
C LEU A 90 5.23 -3.50 0.26
N TRP A 91 5.61 -3.84 1.49
CA TRP A 91 6.78 -3.27 2.14
C TRP A 91 7.96 -4.20 1.95
N ALA A 92 8.93 -3.76 1.17
CA ALA A 92 10.12 -4.55 0.90
C ALA A 92 11.29 -4.09 1.76
N TYR A 93 11.81 -5.00 2.55
CA TYR A 93 12.99 -4.79 3.40
C TYR A 93 14.14 -5.66 2.90
N PRO A 94 15.39 -5.38 3.28
CA PRO A 94 16.47 -6.30 2.97
C PRO A 94 16.20 -7.69 3.57
N GLY A 95 16.11 -8.68 2.70
CA GLY A 95 15.91 -10.07 3.11
C GLY A 95 14.48 -10.54 3.26
N PHE A 96 13.48 -9.64 3.26
CA PHE A 96 12.08 -10.05 3.36
C PHE A 96 11.14 -8.97 2.86
N SER A 97 9.88 -9.34 2.70
CA SER A 97 8.83 -8.38 2.37
C SER A 97 7.55 -8.72 3.14
N ILE A 98 6.73 -7.72 3.38
CA ILE A 98 5.45 -7.86 4.07
C ILE A 98 4.38 -7.15 3.27
N LEU A 99 3.28 -7.84 2.99
CA LEU A 99 2.11 -7.22 2.42
C LEU A 99 1.31 -6.57 3.55
N GLY A 100 1.11 -5.28 3.46
CA GLY A 100 0.34 -4.53 4.44
C GLY A 100 -1.14 -4.91 4.41
N HIS A 101 -1.88 -4.35 5.35
CA HIS A 101 -3.30 -4.63 5.46
C HIS A 101 -4.06 -4.18 4.20
N SER A 102 -5.08 -4.94 3.85
CA SER A 102 -5.97 -4.56 2.76
C SER A 102 -6.76 -3.31 3.15
N GLN A 103 -6.77 -2.34 2.27
CA GLN A 103 -7.47 -1.08 2.49
C GLN A 103 -8.66 -1.00 1.54
N PRO A 104 -9.84 -0.61 2.06
CA PRO A 104 -11.00 -0.39 1.20
C PRO A 104 -10.72 0.72 0.18
N VAL A 105 -11.18 0.50 -1.04
CA VAL A 105 -11.03 1.48 -2.13
C VAL A 105 -11.63 2.82 -1.73
N GLU A 106 -12.81 2.81 -1.12
CA GLU A 106 -13.52 4.02 -0.72
C GLU A 106 -12.72 4.87 0.26
N ARG A 107 -12.02 4.22 1.16
CA ARG A 107 -11.17 4.92 2.13
C ARG A 107 -10.01 5.65 1.45
N CYS A 108 -9.36 4.97 0.52
CA CYS A 108 -8.25 5.56 -0.23
C CYS A 108 -8.74 6.71 -1.12
N GLN A 109 -9.89 6.53 -1.76
CA GLN A 109 -10.49 7.57 -2.57
C GLN A 109 -10.81 8.82 -1.74
N ALA A 110 -11.39 8.62 -0.57
CA ALA A 110 -11.73 9.73 0.34
C ALA A 110 -10.48 10.46 0.82
N ALA A 111 -9.44 9.72 1.19
CA ALA A 111 -8.19 10.29 1.65
C ALA A 111 -7.51 11.14 0.56
N TRP A 112 -7.51 10.67 -0.66
CA TRP A 112 -6.98 11.41 -1.80
C TRP A 112 -7.79 12.66 -2.09
N GLN A 113 -9.11 12.55 -2.07
CA GLN A 113 -9.98 13.69 -2.33
C GLN A 113 -9.78 14.79 -1.29
N GLU A 114 -9.68 14.44 -0.02
CA GLU A 114 -9.38 15.38 1.04
C GLU A 114 -8.02 16.04 0.83
N ALA A 115 -7.01 15.27 0.49
CA ALA A 115 -5.67 15.81 0.24
C ALA A 115 -5.68 16.78 -0.94
N TRP A 116 -6.41 16.48 -2.00
CA TRP A 116 -6.55 17.36 -3.16
C TRP A 116 -7.25 18.66 -2.80
N GLU A 117 -8.35 18.58 -2.05
CA GLU A 117 -9.08 19.76 -1.61
C GLU A 117 -8.23 20.67 -0.74
N ASN A 118 -7.43 20.08 0.16
CA ASN A 118 -6.51 20.84 0.99
C ASN A 118 -5.42 21.52 0.16
N PHE A 119 -4.93 20.86 -0.88
CA PHE A 119 -3.97 21.42 -1.80
C PHE A 119 -4.58 22.61 -2.56
N GLU A 120 -5.78 22.46 -3.08
CA GLU A 120 -6.49 23.54 -3.79
C GLU A 120 -6.72 24.75 -2.86
N ALA A 121 -7.15 24.50 -1.64
CA ALA A 121 -7.36 25.56 -0.67
C ALA A 121 -6.08 26.35 -0.40
N LYS A 122 -4.94 25.67 -0.30
CA LYS A 122 -3.65 26.34 -0.13
C LYS A 122 -3.25 27.16 -1.35
N GLN A 123 -3.57 26.68 -2.55
CA GLN A 123 -3.29 27.42 -3.76
C GLN A 123 -4.08 28.72 -3.84
N GLU A 124 -5.29 28.73 -3.34
CA GLU A 124 -6.14 29.92 -3.33
C GLU A 124 -5.64 31.01 -2.36
N LEU A 125 -4.80 30.63 -1.39
CA LEU A 125 -4.22 31.57 -0.45
C LEU A 125 -3.02 32.34 -1.01
N PHE A 126 -2.51 31.89 -2.11
CA PHE A 126 -1.37 32.51 -2.77
C PHE A 126 -1.80 32.98 -4.18
#